data_4ea3418cfeff5ba99cc8361f4de22358
#
_entry.id   4ea3418cfeff5ba99cc8361f4de22358
#
_cell.length_a   1.000
_cell.length_b   1.000
_cell.length_c   1.000
_cell.angle_alpha   90.00
_cell.angle_beta   90.00
_cell.angle_gamma   90.00
#
_symmetry.space_group_name_H-M   'P 1'
#
loop_
_entity.id
_entity.type
_entity.pdbx_description
1 polymer ?
#
loop_
_entity_poly.entity_id
_entity_poly.type
_entity_poly.pdbx_seq_one_letter_code
_entity_poly.pdbx_strand_id
1 'polypeptide(L)'
;MRLIPLSNKAKVGKWAARHIADSIKKFAPTAERPFVLGLPTGSTPLTTYAELIELYKAGEVSFKHVVTFNMDEYVGIEPNHPESYRTFMHENFFNHVDIQAENINLLDGKAEDIDAHCAAYEEKIRSYGKINLFMGGVGIDGHIAFNEPGSSLSSRTRIKTLTEDTRIANSRFFDGDINQVPKYALTIGVATLLDSEEVMILSLGHNKAQALQMAIEGSVNHMWTVTALQMHRKAIIVADEPAQQELKVKTLRSVSYTHLTLPTTMLV
;
A
#
# COMPACT_ATOMS: atom_id res chain seq x y z
N MET A 1 -2.25 14.45 -8.40
CA MET A 1 -1.29 13.35 -8.15
C MET A 1 0.13 13.90 -8.19
N ARG A 2 1.03 13.46 -7.30
CA ARG A 2 2.45 13.85 -7.25
C ARG A 2 3.31 12.62 -7.55
N LEU A 3 4.37 12.78 -8.33
CA LEU A 3 5.42 11.78 -8.49
C LEU A 3 6.67 12.25 -7.74
N ILE A 4 7.24 11.39 -6.92
CA ILE A 4 8.50 11.59 -6.19
C ILE A 4 9.55 10.65 -6.79
N PRO A 5 10.36 11.12 -7.74
CA PRO A 5 11.40 10.32 -8.36
C PRO A 5 12.65 10.29 -7.45
N LEU A 6 13.09 9.10 -7.11
CA LEU A 6 14.27 8.87 -6.25
C LEU A 6 15.22 7.90 -6.94
N SER A 7 16.50 7.90 -6.54
CA SER A 7 17.54 7.16 -7.25
C SER A 7 17.53 5.65 -6.96
N ASN A 8 16.97 5.20 -5.82
CA ASN A 8 17.00 3.78 -5.44
C ASN A 8 15.95 3.43 -4.39
N LYS A 9 15.75 2.13 -4.20
CA LYS A 9 14.80 1.53 -3.24
C LYS A 9 15.01 2.05 -1.81
N ALA A 10 16.24 2.20 -1.34
CA ALA A 10 16.52 2.65 0.03
C ALA A 10 16.02 4.08 0.26
N LYS A 11 16.25 4.99 -0.70
CA LYS A 11 15.72 6.36 -0.64
C LYS A 11 14.20 6.39 -0.69
N VAL A 12 13.57 5.52 -1.48
CA VAL A 12 12.10 5.39 -1.50
C VAL A 12 11.58 4.98 -0.12
N GLY A 13 12.16 3.95 0.49
CA GLY A 13 11.78 3.51 1.85
C GLY A 13 11.93 4.62 2.88
N LYS A 14 13.09 5.30 2.88
CA LYS A 14 13.38 6.40 3.80
C LYS A 14 12.41 7.58 3.62
N TRP A 15 12.14 7.97 2.37
CA TRP A 15 11.19 9.06 2.08
C TRP A 15 9.77 8.70 2.53
N ALA A 16 9.31 7.50 2.20
CA ALA A 16 7.98 7.02 2.57
C ALA A 16 7.80 6.94 4.09
N ALA A 17 8.79 6.39 4.80
CA ALA A 17 8.78 6.31 6.26
C ALA A 17 8.75 7.70 6.91
N ARG A 18 9.55 8.64 6.44
CA ARG A 18 9.56 10.01 6.93
C ARG A 18 8.20 10.68 6.69
N HIS A 19 7.64 10.52 5.50
CA HIS A 19 6.34 11.09 5.16
C HIS A 19 5.21 10.55 6.08
N ILE A 20 5.21 9.24 6.37
CA ILE A 20 4.26 8.62 7.31
C ILE A 20 4.47 9.19 8.73
N ALA A 21 5.71 9.19 9.23
CA ALA A 21 6.03 9.68 10.55
C ALA A 21 5.63 11.15 10.75
N ASP A 22 5.93 12.00 9.76
CA ASP A 22 5.58 13.42 9.79
C ASP A 22 4.07 13.64 9.71
N SER A 23 3.34 12.80 8.95
CA SER A 23 1.89 12.83 8.87
C SER A 23 1.25 12.46 10.21
N ILE A 24 1.76 11.42 10.91
CA ILE A 24 1.32 11.03 12.25
C ILE A 24 1.59 12.18 13.24
N LYS A 25 2.81 12.72 13.26
CA LYS A 25 3.17 13.84 14.15
C LYS A 25 2.29 15.05 13.93
N LYS A 26 2.08 15.45 12.68
CA LYS A 26 1.25 16.60 12.31
C LYS A 26 -0.21 16.41 12.71
N PHE A 27 -0.73 15.20 12.60
CA PHE A 27 -2.09 14.86 13.00
C PHE A 27 -2.25 14.90 14.53
N ALA A 28 -1.19 14.61 15.29
CA ALA A 28 -1.17 14.52 16.75
C ALA A 28 -2.28 13.60 17.29
N PRO A 29 -2.20 12.27 17.03
CA PRO A 29 -3.26 11.34 17.36
C PRO A 29 -3.44 11.17 18.87
N THR A 30 -4.69 10.93 19.29
CA THR A 30 -5.09 10.57 20.67
C THR A 30 -5.90 9.29 20.64
N ALA A 31 -6.26 8.76 21.81
CA ALA A 31 -7.12 7.58 21.89
C ALA A 31 -8.50 7.81 21.25
N GLU A 32 -9.05 9.02 21.40
CA GLU A 32 -10.37 9.43 20.88
C GLU A 32 -10.32 9.83 19.40
N ARG A 33 -9.12 10.16 18.91
CA ARG A 33 -8.88 10.57 17.53
C ARG A 33 -7.60 9.92 17.00
N PRO A 34 -7.64 8.61 16.70
CA PRO A 34 -6.47 7.90 16.21
C PRO A 34 -6.10 8.32 14.78
N PHE A 35 -4.82 8.14 14.42
CA PHE A 35 -4.40 8.22 13.02
C PHE A 35 -4.65 6.88 12.34
N VAL A 36 -5.42 6.87 11.26
CA VAL A 36 -5.78 5.65 10.53
C VAL A 36 -4.83 5.45 9.35
N LEU A 37 -4.11 4.34 9.34
CA LEU A 37 -3.05 4.02 8.39
C LEU A 37 -3.37 2.72 7.62
N GLY A 38 -3.46 2.81 6.29
CA GLY A 38 -3.57 1.65 5.40
C GLY A 38 -2.19 1.09 5.06
N LEU A 39 -2.02 -0.23 5.10
CA LEU A 39 -0.73 -0.89 4.95
C LEU A 39 -0.78 -2.08 3.97
N PRO A 40 0.25 -2.24 3.09
CA PRO A 40 0.44 -3.38 2.22
C PRO A 40 1.35 -4.44 2.85
N THR A 41 1.39 -5.61 2.22
CA THR A 41 2.42 -6.63 2.46
C THR A 41 3.37 -6.77 1.25
N GLY A 42 4.19 -7.79 1.26
CA GLY A 42 5.13 -8.09 0.18
C GLY A 42 6.48 -7.37 0.29
N SER A 43 7.33 -7.52 -0.73
CA SER A 43 8.72 -7.04 -0.68
C SER A 43 8.90 -5.53 -0.86
N THR A 44 7.89 -4.84 -1.37
CA THR A 44 7.95 -3.40 -1.66
C THR A 44 8.03 -2.55 -0.39
N PRO A 45 7.18 -2.74 0.64
CA PRO A 45 7.16 -1.89 1.83
C PRO A 45 8.26 -2.20 2.86
N LEU A 46 9.02 -3.30 2.74
CA LEU A 46 9.97 -3.75 3.77
C LEU A 46 11.00 -2.67 4.16
N THR A 47 11.54 -1.93 3.19
CA THR A 47 12.46 -0.83 3.49
C THR A 47 11.78 0.31 4.22
N THR A 48 10.49 0.57 3.94
CA THR A 48 9.71 1.58 4.67
C THR A 48 9.43 1.12 6.10
N TYR A 49 9.06 -0.14 6.31
CA TYR A 49 8.85 -0.69 7.67
C TYR A 49 10.12 -0.65 8.49
N ALA A 50 11.26 -1.07 7.94
CA ALA A 50 12.54 -0.98 8.62
C ALA A 50 12.87 0.46 9.07
N GLU A 51 12.70 1.44 8.19
CA GLU A 51 12.93 2.85 8.53
C GLU A 51 11.92 3.40 9.55
N LEU A 52 10.64 3.00 9.50
CA LEU A 52 9.65 3.37 10.52
C LEU A 52 10.00 2.82 11.90
N ILE A 53 10.52 1.60 11.96
CA ILE A 53 11.00 0.97 13.20
C ILE A 53 12.19 1.77 13.76
N GLU A 54 13.13 2.18 12.93
CA GLU A 54 14.26 3.00 13.38
C GLU A 54 13.80 4.39 13.86
N LEU A 55 12.84 5.02 13.18
CA LEU A 55 12.24 6.29 13.63
C LEU A 55 11.50 6.13 14.97
N TYR A 56 10.83 5.00 15.18
CA TYR A 56 10.20 4.67 16.46
C TYR A 56 11.24 4.49 17.57
N LYS A 57 12.29 3.68 17.34
CA LYS A 57 13.39 3.47 18.30
C LYS A 57 14.10 4.77 18.66
N ALA A 58 14.23 5.70 17.71
CA ALA A 58 14.79 7.03 17.94
C ALA A 58 13.84 7.99 18.70
N GLY A 59 12.60 7.55 19.03
CA GLY A 59 11.59 8.37 19.68
C GLY A 59 10.98 9.45 18.77
N GLU A 60 11.18 9.34 17.45
CA GLU A 60 10.68 10.32 16.49
C GLU A 60 9.21 10.12 16.11
N VAL A 61 8.66 8.94 16.33
CA VAL A 61 7.25 8.60 16.08
C VAL A 61 6.77 7.55 17.07
N SER A 62 5.48 7.58 17.44
CA SER A 62 4.81 6.55 18.23
C SER A 62 3.59 6.05 17.47
N PHE A 63 3.34 4.77 17.53
CA PHE A 63 2.18 4.11 16.93
C PHE A 63 1.08 3.78 17.94
N LYS A 64 1.23 4.21 19.21
CA LYS A 64 0.29 3.91 20.30
C LYS A 64 -1.15 4.29 19.97
N HIS A 65 -1.35 5.40 19.27
CA HIS A 65 -2.67 5.90 18.84
C HIS A 65 -2.83 5.85 17.31
N VAL A 66 -2.20 4.87 16.66
CA VAL A 66 -2.37 4.56 15.25
C VAL A 66 -3.27 3.33 15.14
N VAL A 67 -4.26 3.39 14.27
CA VAL A 67 -5.10 2.26 13.87
C VAL A 67 -4.70 1.85 12.48
N THR A 68 -4.46 0.56 12.23
CA THR A 68 -4.05 0.08 10.91
C THR A 68 -5.12 -0.76 10.23
N PHE A 69 -5.17 -0.68 8.91
CA PHE A 69 -5.98 -1.54 8.04
C PHE A 69 -5.09 -2.11 6.94
N ASN A 70 -4.96 -3.44 6.88
CA ASN A 70 -4.26 -4.10 5.79
C ASN A 70 -5.14 -4.24 4.57
N MET A 71 -4.51 -4.23 3.37
CA MET A 71 -5.26 -4.18 2.12
C MET A 71 -5.78 -5.54 1.64
N ASP A 72 -5.19 -6.64 2.09
CA ASP A 72 -5.51 -7.97 1.57
C ASP A 72 -5.08 -9.11 2.50
N GLU A 73 -5.57 -10.32 2.24
CA GLU A 73 -5.14 -11.59 2.83
C GLU A 73 -5.59 -12.74 1.92
N TYR A 74 -4.84 -13.82 1.88
CA TYR A 74 -5.20 -15.04 1.16
C TYR A 74 -6.38 -15.77 1.80
N VAL A 75 -7.33 -16.22 0.97
CA VAL A 75 -8.45 -17.05 1.43
C VAL A 75 -7.99 -18.47 1.73
N GLY A 76 -8.38 -18.97 2.90
CA GLY A 76 -8.09 -20.32 3.36
C GLY A 76 -6.72 -20.52 4.01
N ILE A 77 -5.86 -19.47 4.03
CA ILE A 77 -4.55 -19.55 4.70
C ILE A 77 -4.74 -19.54 6.22
N GLU A 78 -3.95 -20.37 6.93
CA GLU A 78 -3.95 -20.33 8.40
C GLU A 78 -3.34 -19.02 8.90
N PRO A 79 -3.90 -18.38 9.95
CA PRO A 79 -3.41 -17.09 10.43
C PRO A 79 -1.94 -17.11 10.90
N ASN A 80 -1.44 -18.27 11.33
CA ASN A 80 -0.05 -18.48 11.73
C ASN A 80 0.82 -19.10 10.64
N HIS A 81 0.31 -19.25 9.42
CA HIS A 81 1.12 -19.70 8.29
C HIS A 81 2.23 -18.69 8.01
N PRO A 82 3.48 -19.11 7.72
CA PRO A 82 4.57 -18.16 7.44
C PRO A 82 4.24 -17.12 6.37
N GLU A 83 3.49 -17.53 5.34
CA GLU A 83 3.13 -16.69 4.21
C GLU A 83 1.77 -15.99 4.36
N SER A 84 1.10 -16.10 5.53
CA SER A 84 -0.07 -15.25 5.81
C SER A 84 0.36 -13.80 5.94
N TYR A 85 -0.45 -12.88 5.45
CA TYR A 85 -0.15 -11.45 5.58
C TYR A 85 -0.22 -10.99 7.04
N ARG A 86 -1.00 -11.70 7.85
CA ARG A 86 -0.98 -11.52 9.31
C ARG A 86 0.42 -11.78 9.88
N THR A 87 1.01 -12.95 9.62
CA THR A 87 2.36 -13.30 10.08
C THR A 87 3.38 -12.30 9.54
N PHE A 88 3.32 -12.00 8.24
CA PHE A 88 4.20 -11.01 7.61
C PHE A 88 4.18 -9.67 8.35
N MET A 89 3.01 -9.13 8.67
CA MET A 89 2.90 -7.82 9.32
C MET A 89 3.42 -7.83 10.75
N HIS A 90 3.16 -8.90 11.49
CA HIS A 90 3.69 -9.04 12.85
C HIS A 90 5.22 -9.14 12.85
N GLU A 91 5.80 -9.97 12.00
CA GLU A 91 7.24 -10.19 11.94
C GLU A 91 8.01 -8.97 11.42
N ASN A 92 7.46 -8.24 10.45
CA ASN A 92 8.18 -7.16 9.79
C ASN A 92 7.86 -5.76 10.32
N PHE A 93 6.80 -5.61 11.16
CA PHE A 93 6.42 -4.29 11.63
C PHE A 93 5.78 -4.28 13.02
N PHE A 94 4.64 -4.92 13.24
CA PHE A 94 3.84 -4.71 14.46
C PHE A 94 4.57 -5.10 15.74
N ASN A 95 5.34 -6.19 15.76
CA ASN A 95 6.10 -6.62 16.93
C ASN A 95 7.27 -5.69 17.30
N HIS A 96 7.58 -4.70 16.48
CA HIS A 96 8.75 -3.82 16.63
C HIS A 96 8.39 -2.39 17.05
N VAL A 97 7.10 -2.08 17.20
CA VAL A 97 6.58 -0.74 17.52
C VAL A 97 5.53 -0.81 18.63
N ASP A 98 5.12 0.34 19.17
CA ASP A 98 4.18 0.43 20.30
C ASP A 98 2.68 0.42 19.91
N ILE A 99 2.34 -0.14 18.73
CA ILE A 99 0.95 -0.25 18.29
C ILE A 99 0.16 -1.17 19.24
N GLN A 100 -1.06 -0.78 19.58
CA GLN A 100 -1.94 -1.60 20.44
C GLN A 100 -2.60 -2.71 19.59
N ALA A 101 -2.70 -3.92 20.13
CA ALA A 101 -3.23 -5.09 19.39
C ALA A 101 -4.66 -4.86 18.87
N GLU A 102 -5.51 -4.19 19.63
CA GLU A 102 -6.89 -3.83 19.24
C GLU A 102 -6.98 -2.83 18.08
N ASN A 103 -5.89 -2.13 17.80
CA ASN A 103 -5.79 -1.17 16.71
C ASN A 103 -5.31 -1.80 15.39
N ILE A 104 -4.95 -3.07 15.39
CA ILE A 104 -4.51 -3.80 14.21
C ILE A 104 -5.73 -4.44 13.55
N ASN A 105 -6.03 -4.08 12.30
CA ASN A 105 -7.12 -4.65 11.54
C ASN A 105 -6.55 -5.37 10.31
N LEU A 106 -6.77 -6.68 10.31
CA LEU A 106 -6.36 -7.60 9.24
C LEU A 106 -7.61 -8.28 8.69
N LEU A 107 -7.63 -8.57 7.40
CA LEU A 107 -8.66 -9.41 6.81
C LEU A 107 -8.48 -10.86 7.28
N ASP A 108 -9.59 -11.55 7.54
CA ASP A 108 -9.58 -12.96 7.94
C ASP A 108 -9.91 -13.85 6.74
N GLY A 109 -8.89 -14.46 6.15
CA GLY A 109 -9.05 -15.39 5.02
C GLY A 109 -9.81 -16.68 5.36
N LYS A 110 -10.10 -16.93 6.63
CA LYS A 110 -10.87 -18.10 7.13
C LYS A 110 -12.24 -17.72 7.70
N ALA A 111 -12.72 -16.50 7.46
CA ALA A 111 -14.05 -16.09 7.89
C ALA A 111 -15.12 -17.06 7.34
N GLU A 112 -16.03 -17.49 8.20
CA GLU A 112 -17.14 -18.40 7.80
C GLU A 112 -18.05 -17.76 6.76
N ASP A 113 -18.37 -16.47 6.94
CA ASP A 113 -19.12 -15.65 5.98
C ASP A 113 -18.19 -14.54 5.47
N ILE A 114 -17.61 -14.77 4.30
CA ILE A 114 -16.67 -13.84 3.66
C ILE A 114 -17.33 -12.51 3.31
N ASP A 115 -18.57 -12.52 2.83
CA ASP A 115 -19.27 -11.29 2.43
C ASP A 115 -19.61 -10.44 3.65
N ALA A 116 -20.10 -11.05 4.72
CA ALA A 116 -20.35 -10.36 5.98
C ALA A 116 -19.05 -9.81 6.59
N HIS A 117 -17.94 -10.58 6.53
CA HIS A 117 -16.64 -10.13 7.00
C HIS A 117 -16.13 -8.90 6.22
N CYS A 118 -16.20 -8.94 4.89
CA CYS A 118 -15.82 -7.81 4.04
C CYS A 118 -16.69 -6.57 4.30
N ALA A 119 -18.00 -6.74 4.49
CA ALA A 119 -18.91 -5.66 4.84
C ALA A 119 -18.58 -5.05 6.20
N ALA A 120 -18.29 -5.88 7.21
CA ALA A 120 -17.90 -5.44 8.54
C ALA A 120 -16.54 -4.70 8.51
N TYR A 121 -15.59 -5.13 7.66
CA TYR A 121 -14.32 -4.46 7.46
C TYR A 121 -14.49 -3.04 6.90
N GLU A 122 -15.33 -2.88 5.87
CA GLU A 122 -15.70 -1.59 5.31
C GLU A 122 -16.41 -0.69 6.35
N GLU A 123 -17.33 -1.25 7.15
CA GLU A 123 -18.01 -0.51 8.21
C GLU A 123 -17.02 -0.04 9.29
N LYS A 124 -16.07 -0.91 9.67
CA LYS A 124 -15.03 -0.54 10.62
C LYS A 124 -14.15 0.61 10.09
N ILE A 125 -13.79 0.60 8.80
CA ILE A 125 -13.09 1.73 8.18
C ILE A 125 -13.96 3.01 8.28
N ARG A 126 -15.24 2.92 7.93
CA ARG A 126 -16.18 4.07 7.99
C ARG A 126 -16.36 4.62 9.41
N SER A 127 -16.33 3.76 10.43
CA SER A 127 -16.48 4.20 11.83
C SER A 127 -15.37 5.15 12.29
N TYR A 128 -14.19 5.09 11.66
CA TYR A 128 -13.09 6.04 11.87
C TYR A 128 -13.20 7.29 10.96
N GLY A 129 -14.22 7.38 10.12
CA GLY A 129 -14.41 8.42 9.12
C GLY A 129 -13.65 8.13 7.82
N LYS A 130 -12.34 8.24 7.83
CA LYS A 130 -11.46 7.96 6.67
C LYS A 130 -10.12 7.40 7.11
N ILE A 131 -9.51 6.63 6.23
CA ILE A 131 -8.07 6.32 6.34
C ILE A 131 -7.30 7.61 6.04
N ASN A 132 -6.46 8.06 6.97
CA ASN A 132 -5.71 9.31 6.82
C ASN A 132 -4.61 9.19 5.76
N LEU A 133 -3.92 8.05 5.72
CA LEU A 133 -2.94 7.73 4.70
C LEU A 133 -3.02 6.25 4.36
N PHE A 134 -3.15 5.92 3.08
CA PHE A 134 -3.06 4.56 2.59
C PHE A 134 -1.74 4.38 1.82
N MET A 135 -0.82 3.59 2.37
CA MET A 135 0.38 3.16 1.64
C MET A 135 0.09 1.86 0.88
N GLY A 136 0.56 1.74 -0.36
CA GLY A 136 0.44 0.55 -1.19
C GLY A 136 1.61 0.34 -2.12
N GLY A 137 1.63 -0.80 -2.80
CA GLY A 137 2.47 -1.09 -3.94
C GLY A 137 1.67 -1.09 -5.23
N VAL A 138 2.34 -1.32 -6.36
CA VAL A 138 1.71 -1.52 -7.67
C VAL A 138 2.17 -2.86 -8.26
N GLY A 139 1.23 -3.61 -8.86
CA GLY A 139 1.52 -4.81 -9.63
C GLY A 139 2.26 -4.51 -10.95
N ILE A 140 2.83 -5.53 -11.59
CA ILE A 140 3.50 -5.38 -12.89
C ILE A 140 2.51 -4.99 -13.99
N ASP A 141 1.28 -5.42 -13.85
CA ASP A 141 0.11 -5.15 -14.70
C ASP A 141 -0.69 -3.92 -14.22
N GLY A 142 -0.16 -3.16 -13.27
CA GLY A 142 -0.75 -1.95 -12.73
C GLY A 142 -1.89 -2.15 -11.74
N HIS A 143 -2.07 -3.34 -11.19
CA HIS A 143 -3.05 -3.53 -10.12
C HIS A 143 -2.63 -2.85 -8.81
N ILE A 144 -3.61 -2.39 -8.03
CA ILE A 144 -3.45 -1.93 -6.65
C ILE A 144 -4.18 -2.90 -5.73
N ALA A 145 -3.55 -3.36 -4.64
CA ALA A 145 -4.00 -4.51 -3.87
C ALA A 145 -4.22 -5.68 -4.84
N PHE A 146 -5.20 -6.56 -4.65
CA PHE A 146 -5.54 -7.57 -5.66
C PHE A 146 -6.68 -7.12 -6.59
N ASN A 147 -6.74 -5.82 -6.92
CA ASN A 147 -7.64 -5.34 -7.97
C ASN A 147 -7.03 -5.55 -9.35
N GLU A 148 -7.00 -6.81 -9.79
CA GLU A 148 -6.50 -7.28 -11.07
C GLU A 148 -7.13 -6.51 -12.25
N PRO A 149 -6.48 -6.50 -13.44
CA PRO A 149 -7.04 -5.90 -14.65
C PRO A 149 -8.50 -6.27 -14.89
N GLY A 150 -9.33 -5.28 -15.25
CA GLY A 150 -10.77 -5.43 -15.40
C GLY A 150 -11.58 -5.24 -14.10
N SER A 151 -10.93 -5.01 -12.96
CA SER A 151 -11.63 -4.70 -11.71
C SER A 151 -12.33 -3.34 -11.79
N SER A 152 -13.57 -3.27 -11.26
CA SER A 152 -14.30 -2.01 -11.20
C SER A 152 -13.57 -0.97 -10.36
N LEU A 153 -13.46 0.26 -10.85
CA LEU A 153 -12.87 1.38 -10.12
C LEU A 153 -13.76 1.85 -8.95
N SER A 154 -15.04 1.40 -8.91
CA SER A 154 -15.96 1.62 -7.79
C SER A 154 -16.05 0.43 -6.83
N SER A 155 -15.17 -0.57 -6.95
CA SER A 155 -15.17 -1.76 -6.11
C SER A 155 -14.90 -1.45 -4.65
N ARG A 156 -15.48 -2.29 -3.77
CA ARG A 156 -15.27 -2.33 -2.32
C ARG A 156 -14.53 -3.60 -1.91
N THR A 157 -14.28 -3.76 -0.62
CA THR A 157 -13.63 -4.95 -0.07
C THR A 157 -14.44 -6.20 -0.41
N ARG A 158 -13.78 -7.22 -0.95
CA ARG A 158 -14.42 -8.44 -1.46
C ARG A 158 -13.42 -9.55 -1.69
N ILE A 159 -13.93 -10.75 -1.95
CA ILE A 159 -13.13 -11.85 -2.50
C ILE A 159 -12.78 -11.61 -3.97
N LYS A 160 -11.55 -11.97 -4.35
CA LYS A 160 -11.05 -11.91 -5.74
C LYS A 160 -10.34 -13.20 -6.10
N THR A 161 -10.53 -13.65 -7.34
CA THR A 161 -9.68 -14.66 -7.95
C THR A 161 -8.37 -14.01 -8.36
N LEU A 162 -7.25 -14.60 -7.98
CA LEU A 162 -5.93 -14.16 -8.41
C LEU A 162 -5.66 -14.65 -9.84
N THR A 163 -5.09 -13.80 -10.68
CA THR A 163 -4.64 -14.21 -12.01
C THR A 163 -3.49 -15.19 -11.90
N GLU A 164 -3.27 -15.98 -12.96
CA GLU A 164 -2.14 -16.91 -13.02
C GLU A 164 -0.80 -16.17 -12.87
N ASP A 165 -0.66 -15.03 -13.55
CA ASP A 165 0.54 -14.19 -13.47
C ASP A 165 0.82 -13.71 -12.03
N THR A 166 -0.21 -13.31 -11.30
CA THR A 166 -0.09 -12.92 -9.88
C THR A 166 0.32 -14.13 -9.04
N ARG A 167 -0.27 -15.31 -9.27
CA ARG A 167 0.12 -16.53 -8.55
C ARG A 167 1.55 -16.95 -8.88
N ILE A 168 1.99 -16.87 -10.14
CA ILE A 168 3.37 -17.11 -10.55
C ILE A 168 4.31 -16.14 -9.84
N ALA A 169 3.99 -14.84 -9.83
CA ALA A 169 4.80 -13.82 -9.16
C ALA A 169 4.91 -14.07 -7.64
N ASN A 170 3.86 -14.59 -7.01
CA ASN A 170 3.81 -14.87 -5.58
C ASN A 170 4.36 -16.25 -5.20
N SER A 171 4.54 -17.19 -6.16
CA SER A 171 5.08 -18.54 -5.89
C SER A 171 6.46 -18.50 -5.23
N ARG A 172 7.24 -17.44 -5.45
CA ARG A 172 8.52 -17.21 -4.78
C ARG A 172 8.45 -17.19 -3.24
N PHE A 173 7.27 -16.96 -2.68
CA PHE A 173 7.00 -17.00 -1.24
C PHE A 173 6.52 -18.39 -0.81
N PHE A 174 6.23 -19.30 -1.76
CA PHE A 174 5.74 -20.66 -1.55
C PHE A 174 6.70 -21.65 -2.21
N ASP A 175 7.99 -21.53 -1.92
CA ASP A 175 9.08 -22.40 -2.41
C ASP A 175 9.10 -22.56 -3.94
N GLY A 176 8.56 -21.61 -4.68
CA GLY A 176 8.44 -21.65 -6.14
C GLY A 176 7.27 -22.48 -6.66
N ASP A 177 6.44 -23.06 -5.80
CA ASP A 177 5.30 -23.89 -6.19
C ASP A 177 4.01 -23.05 -6.29
N ILE A 178 3.57 -22.82 -7.54
CA ILE A 178 2.31 -22.11 -7.82
C ILE A 178 1.08 -22.82 -7.24
N ASN A 179 1.14 -24.15 -7.03
CA ASN A 179 0.00 -24.90 -6.51
C ASN A 179 -0.24 -24.63 -5.02
N GLN A 180 0.78 -24.21 -4.30
CA GLN A 180 0.67 -23.78 -2.91
C GLN A 180 0.13 -22.35 -2.75
N VAL A 181 0.21 -21.53 -3.80
CA VAL A 181 -0.34 -20.16 -3.77
C VAL A 181 -1.85 -20.24 -3.82
N PRO A 182 -2.56 -19.66 -2.83
CA PRO A 182 -4.03 -19.64 -2.84
C PRO A 182 -4.60 -19.03 -4.12
N LYS A 183 -5.75 -19.56 -4.56
CA LYS A 183 -6.43 -19.07 -5.78
C LYS A 183 -7.23 -17.80 -5.54
N TYR A 184 -7.61 -17.55 -4.29
CA TYR A 184 -8.48 -16.45 -3.89
C TYR A 184 -7.82 -15.62 -2.81
N ALA A 185 -8.15 -14.34 -2.82
CA ALA A 185 -7.76 -13.40 -1.76
C ALA A 185 -8.94 -12.50 -1.40
N LEU A 186 -8.99 -12.05 -0.15
CA LEU A 186 -9.77 -10.90 0.27
C LEU A 186 -8.94 -9.66 -0.04
N THR A 187 -9.57 -8.65 -0.61
CA THR A 187 -8.86 -7.42 -0.97
C THR A 187 -9.77 -6.21 -0.86
N ILE A 188 -9.22 -5.11 -0.37
CA ILE A 188 -9.92 -3.82 -0.45
C ILE A 188 -10.19 -3.47 -1.92
N GLY A 189 -11.29 -2.75 -2.14
CA GLY A 189 -11.62 -2.25 -3.46
C GLY A 189 -10.85 -1.00 -3.86
N VAL A 190 -10.86 -0.68 -5.15
CA VAL A 190 -10.26 0.57 -5.65
C VAL A 190 -10.92 1.79 -5.02
N ALA A 191 -12.26 1.81 -4.91
CA ALA A 191 -12.96 2.92 -4.29
C ALA A 191 -12.67 3.04 -2.79
N THR A 192 -12.52 1.91 -2.07
CA THR A 192 -12.12 1.92 -0.66
C THR A 192 -10.79 2.63 -0.46
N LEU A 193 -9.82 2.32 -1.33
CA LEU A 193 -8.51 2.98 -1.32
C LEU A 193 -8.64 4.48 -1.67
N LEU A 194 -9.43 4.82 -2.71
CA LEU A 194 -9.63 6.21 -3.15
C LEU A 194 -10.39 7.08 -2.14
N ASP A 195 -11.17 6.49 -1.24
CA ASP A 195 -11.86 7.22 -0.16
C ASP A 195 -10.90 7.71 0.94
N SER A 196 -9.65 7.24 0.96
CA SER A 196 -8.62 7.70 1.90
C SER A 196 -8.33 9.19 1.73
N GLU A 197 -7.85 9.85 2.77
CA GLU A 197 -7.49 11.27 2.69
C GLU A 197 -6.25 11.47 1.79
N GLU A 198 -5.27 10.58 1.91
CA GLU A 198 -4.07 10.53 1.08
C GLU A 198 -3.75 9.08 0.69
N VAL A 199 -3.27 8.89 -0.53
CA VAL A 199 -2.80 7.60 -1.03
C VAL A 199 -1.35 7.72 -1.48
N MET A 200 -0.49 6.83 -1.00
CA MET A 200 0.92 6.75 -1.37
C MET A 200 1.24 5.38 -1.96
N ILE A 201 1.61 5.33 -3.23
CA ILE A 201 1.99 4.09 -3.91
C ILE A 201 3.49 4.05 -4.15
N LEU A 202 4.12 2.94 -3.76
CA LEU A 202 5.53 2.67 -3.98
C LEU A 202 5.70 1.86 -5.28
N SER A 203 6.56 2.35 -6.18
CA SER A 203 6.87 1.69 -7.45
C SER A 203 8.38 1.43 -7.51
N LEU A 204 8.79 0.16 -7.41
CA LEU A 204 10.19 -0.24 -7.27
C LEU A 204 10.60 -1.28 -8.32
N GLY A 205 11.71 -0.98 -8.99
CA GLY A 205 12.32 -1.88 -9.96
C GLY A 205 11.77 -1.73 -11.37
N HIS A 206 12.56 -2.14 -12.34
CA HIS A 206 12.28 -1.99 -13.77
C HIS A 206 10.98 -2.70 -14.20
N ASN A 207 10.64 -3.82 -13.57
CA ASN A 207 9.39 -4.54 -13.86
C ASN A 207 8.11 -3.76 -13.51
N LYS A 208 8.23 -2.59 -12.86
CA LYS A 208 7.11 -1.66 -12.58
C LYS A 208 7.09 -0.45 -13.52
N ALA A 209 8.05 -0.35 -14.46
CA ALA A 209 8.20 0.83 -15.28
C ALA A 209 6.97 1.09 -16.17
N GLN A 210 6.42 0.06 -16.79
CA GLN A 210 5.20 0.18 -17.59
C GLN A 210 3.99 0.56 -16.74
N ALA A 211 3.81 -0.06 -15.57
CA ALA A 211 2.73 0.28 -14.65
C ALA A 211 2.81 1.74 -14.18
N LEU A 212 4.02 2.22 -13.88
CA LEU A 212 4.25 3.61 -13.53
C LEU A 212 3.95 4.56 -14.71
N GLN A 213 4.37 4.21 -15.92
CA GLN A 213 4.06 4.98 -17.11
C GLN A 213 2.54 5.11 -17.29
N MET A 214 1.82 4.00 -17.22
CA MET A 214 0.36 3.99 -17.32
C MET A 214 -0.30 4.84 -16.23
N ALA A 215 0.20 4.75 -14.99
CA ALA A 215 -0.32 5.54 -13.87
C ALA A 215 -0.18 7.05 -14.09
N ILE A 216 0.95 7.49 -14.66
CA ILE A 216 1.30 8.93 -14.81
C ILE A 216 0.85 9.50 -16.15
N GLU A 217 1.04 8.77 -17.25
CA GLU A 217 0.89 9.27 -18.62
C GLU A 217 -0.32 8.66 -19.35
N GLY A 218 -0.85 7.54 -18.83
CA GLY A 218 -2.02 6.87 -19.42
C GLY A 218 -3.32 7.56 -19.06
N SER A 219 -4.42 7.11 -19.66
CA SER A 219 -5.78 7.50 -19.29
C SER A 219 -6.29 6.65 -18.14
N VAL A 220 -7.26 7.15 -17.36
CA VAL A 220 -7.96 6.36 -16.35
C VAL A 220 -8.62 5.16 -17.00
N ASN A 221 -8.23 3.97 -16.56
CA ASN A 221 -8.61 2.71 -17.22
C ASN A 221 -8.61 1.56 -16.19
N HIS A 222 -9.68 0.78 -16.14
CA HIS A 222 -9.80 -0.35 -15.23
C HIS A 222 -8.86 -1.53 -15.56
N MET A 223 -8.27 -1.58 -16.75
CA MET A 223 -7.22 -2.56 -17.09
C MET A 223 -5.89 -2.24 -16.41
N TRP A 224 -5.72 -1.03 -15.92
CA TRP A 224 -4.60 -0.52 -15.13
C TRP A 224 -5.16 0.21 -13.92
N THR A 225 -5.58 -0.51 -12.89
CA THR A 225 -6.35 0.08 -11.79
C THR A 225 -5.58 1.16 -11.03
N VAL A 226 -4.25 1.16 -11.09
CA VAL A 226 -3.39 2.25 -10.58
C VAL A 226 -3.70 3.61 -11.23
N THR A 227 -4.24 3.63 -12.45
CA THR A 227 -4.61 4.88 -13.14
C THR A 227 -5.74 5.64 -12.44
N ALA A 228 -6.54 4.96 -11.60
CA ALA A 228 -7.57 5.58 -10.78
C ALA A 228 -7.02 6.63 -9.81
N LEU A 229 -5.74 6.56 -9.45
CA LEU A 229 -5.06 7.58 -8.64
C LEU A 229 -5.08 8.97 -9.28
N GLN A 230 -5.23 9.08 -10.59
CA GLN A 230 -5.36 10.37 -11.28
C GLN A 230 -6.61 11.14 -10.84
N MET A 231 -7.64 10.46 -10.36
CA MET A 231 -8.87 11.05 -9.81
C MET A 231 -8.76 11.42 -8.33
N HIS A 232 -7.71 10.93 -7.64
CA HIS A 232 -7.53 11.17 -6.22
C HIS A 232 -6.88 12.54 -5.95
N ARG A 233 -7.44 13.29 -5.00
CA ARG A 233 -7.00 14.67 -4.69
C ARG A 233 -5.58 14.78 -4.16
N LYS A 234 -5.11 13.77 -3.38
CA LYS A 234 -3.82 13.75 -2.70
C LYS A 234 -3.10 12.40 -2.96
N ALA A 235 -3.04 11.94 -4.21
CA ALA A 235 -2.26 10.77 -4.56
C ALA A 235 -0.78 11.11 -4.73
N ILE A 236 0.08 10.25 -4.19
CA ILE A 236 1.55 10.31 -4.32
C ILE A 236 2.03 8.98 -4.88
N ILE A 237 2.91 9.01 -5.86
CA ILE A 237 3.67 7.84 -6.28
C ILE A 237 5.13 8.11 -5.99
N VAL A 238 5.78 7.22 -5.24
CA VAL A 238 7.21 7.29 -4.93
C VAL A 238 7.90 6.17 -5.70
N ALA A 239 8.82 6.54 -6.60
CA ALA A 239 9.41 5.59 -7.55
C ALA A 239 10.93 5.65 -7.54
N ASP A 240 11.59 4.48 -7.59
CA ASP A 240 13.02 4.41 -7.81
C ASP A 240 13.38 4.60 -9.30
N GLU A 241 14.65 4.86 -9.59
CA GLU A 241 15.11 5.14 -10.96
C GLU A 241 14.80 4.00 -11.95
N PRO A 242 14.96 2.70 -11.60
CA PRO A 242 14.57 1.63 -12.50
C PRO A 242 13.09 1.63 -12.88
N ALA A 243 12.19 2.00 -11.96
CA ALA A 243 10.77 2.07 -12.24
C ALA A 243 10.39 3.27 -13.13
N GLN A 244 11.25 4.26 -13.29
CA GLN A 244 10.99 5.48 -14.08
C GLN A 244 11.38 5.35 -15.56
N GLN A 245 11.96 4.24 -15.99
CA GLN A 245 12.62 4.13 -17.30
C GLN A 245 11.67 4.23 -18.51
N GLU A 246 10.38 3.95 -18.33
CA GLU A 246 9.38 4.10 -19.39
C GLU A 246 8.70 5.49 -19.41
N LEU A 247 9.02 6.36 -18.44
CA LEU A 247 8.49 7.73 -18.43
C LEU A 247 9.17 8.60 -19.50
N LYS A 248 8.37 9.42 -20.17
CA LYS A 248 8.88 10.40 -21.14
C LYS A 248 9.76 11.44 -20.45
N VAL A 249 10.85 11.84 -21.12
CA VAL A 249 11.74 12.91 -20.63
C VAL A 249 10.98 14.20 -20.31
N LYS A 250 9.96 14.54 -21.09
CA LYS A 250 9.10 15.70 -20.84
C LYS A 250 8.37 15.60 -19.51
N THR A 251 7.86 14.40 -19.16
CA THR A 251 7.18 14.13 -17.89
C THR A 251 8.14 14.30 -16.73
N LEU A 252 9.33 13.68 -16.78
CA LEU A 252 10.35 13.81 -15.75
C LEU A 252 10.80 15.24 -15.52
N ARG A 253 10.99 16.02 -16.60
CA ARG A 253 11.32 17.46 -16.51
C ARG A 253 10.18 18.23 -15.83
N SER A 254 8.92 18.00 -16.22
CA SER A 254 7.77 18.66 -15.59
C SER A 254 7.69 18.36 -14.09
N VAL A 255 7.88 17.09 -13.71
CA VAL A 255 7.89 16.67 -12.29
C VAL A 255 9.01 17.36 -11.51
N SER A 256 10.22 17.45 -12.07
CA SER A 256 11.33 18.15 -11.43
C SER A 256 11.02 19.62 -11.13
N TYR A 257 10.31 20.30 -12.03
CA TYR A 257 9.91 21.69 -11.82
C TYR A 257 8.77 21.87 -10.81
N THR A 258 7.76 20.99 -10.85
CA THR A 258 6.51 21.19 -10.09
C THR A 258 6.46 20.48 -8.75
N HIS A 259 7.19 19.37 -8.60
CA HIS A 259 7.11 18.50 -7.41
C HIS A 259 8.33 18.63 -6.49
N LEU A 260 9.51 19.00 -7.02
CA LEU A 260 10.73 19.21 -6.24
C LEU A 260 10.87 20.64 -5.67
N THR A 261 10.08 21.60 -6.13
CA THR A 261 10.11 22.99 -5.64
C THR A 261 9.20 23.25 -4.43
N LEU A 262 8.53 22.21 -3.88
CA LEU A 262 7.85 22.31 -2.57
C LEU A 262 8.86 22.16 -1.43
N PRO A 263 8.63 22.77 -0.25
CA PRO A 263 9.66 23.23 0.67
C PRO A 263 10.75 22.22 0.98
N THR A 264 11.98 22.69 0.90
CA THR A 264 13.29 22.04 1.01
C THR A 264 13.55 21.25 2.31
N THR A 265 12.61 21.14 3.20
CA THR A 265 12.75 20.45 4.48
C THR A 265 12.72 18.92 4.40
N MET A 266 12.46 18.33 3.23
CA MET A 266 12.48 16.87 3.02
C MET A 266 13.59 16.36 2.09
N LEU A 267 14.59 17.17 1.78
CA LEU A 267 15.68 16.84 0.84
C LEU A 267 17.01 16.56 1.52
N VAL A 268 17.03 16.05 2.75
CA VAL A 268 18.27 15.61 3.38
C VAL A 268 18.21 14.14 3.73
#